data_57e52fd726d75683f58cf6ed4662d676
#
_entry.id   57e52fd726d75683f58cf6ed4662d676
#
_cell.length_a   1.000
_cell.length_b   1.000
_cell.length_c   1.000
_cell.angle_alpha   90.00
_cell.angle_beta   90.00
_cell.angle_gamma   90.00
#
_symmetry.space_group_name_H-M   'P 1'
#
loop_
_entity.id
_entity.type
_entity.pdbx_description
1 polymer ?
#
loop_
_entity_poly.entity_id
_entity_poly.type
_entity_poly.pdbx_seq_one_letter_code
_entity_poly.pdbx_strand_id
1 'polypeptide(L)'
;MNKIKTIIFAACSLVLVNLGTATADSGNFAGPYVGISISGYGMALDGQSSSTSTDVAGDAQVTETDEVPVGATTPISGFEAGYAIPLGSAVLLDVGATYMNGEAKLDHTGDDSDTVRNVTFKIDDLRSIYIAPTLVLSDTSSLYIKAGLSEADVTVSGDITSPANLSGQTWGMGSRTVLDNGIFIRTEAGYTEYNGIAAHGKGSTIQTTTAFSAEPSVAYGQVSLGFRF
;
A
#
# COMPACT_ATOMS: atom_id res chain seq x y z
N MET A 1 6.95 9.03 11.95
CA MET A 1 7.44 8.28 10.77
C MET A 1 8.66 7.38 11.04
N ASN A 2 9.73 7.85 11.67
CA ASN A 2 10.93 7.01 11.92
C ASN A 2 10.74 5.82 12.87
N LYS A 3 9.79 5.86 13.80
CA LYS A 3 9.59 4.80 14.81
C LYS A 3 9.01 3.50 14.22
N ILE A 4 8.14 3.58 13.23
CA ILE A 4 7.55 2.39 12.57
C ILE A 4 8.61 1.67 11.74
N LYS A 5 9.43 2.41 10.98
CA LYS A 5 10.56 1.85 10.20
C LYS A 5 11.55 1.12 11.12
N THR A 6 11.81 1.65 12.31
CA THR A 6 12.71 1.04 13.31
C THR A 6 12.14 -0.24 13.91
N ILE A 7 10.83 -0.28 14.18
CA ILE A 7 10.17 -1.47 14.73
C ILE A 7 10.15 -2.61 13.71
N ILE A 8 9.88 -2.32 12.44
CA ILE A 8 9.90 -3.33 11.37
C ILE A 8 11.32 -3.87 11.17
N PHE A 9 12.34 -3.02 11.18
CA PHE A 9 13.74 -3.45 11.06
C PHE A 9 14.20 -4.29 12.27
N ALA A 10 13.76 -3.97 13.47
CA ALA A 10 14.05 -4.74 14.69
C ALA A 10 13.35 -6.11 14.68
N ALA A 11 12.11 -6.19 14.16
CA ALA A 11 11.40 -7.46 13.99
C ALA A 11 12.09 -8.39 12.98
N CYS A 12 12.61 -7.83 11.86
CA CYS A 12 13.41 -8.57 10.89
C CYS A 12 14.69 -9.18 11.50
N SER A 13 15.34 -8.44 12.40
CA SER A 13 16.58 -8.90 13.03
C SER A 13 16.35 -10.02 14.05
N LEU A 14 15.18 -10.06 14.70
CA LEU A 14 14.86 -11.08 15.71
C LEU A 14 14.52 -12.45 15.08
N VAL A 15 13.98 -12.49 13.89
CA VAL A 15 13.61 -13.73 13.19
C VAL A 15 14.85 -14.50 12.74
N LEU A 16 15.98 -13.82 12.49
CA LEU A 16 17.21 -14.46 12.02
C LEU A 16 18.09 -15.08 13.12
N VAL A 17 17.82 -14.82 14.38
CA VAL A 17 18.72 -15.19 15.51
C VAL A 17 18.36 -16.53 16.17
N ASN A 18 17.16 -17.09 15.93
CA ASN A 18 16.73 -18.36 16.53
C ASN A 18 16.52 -19.49 15.53
N LEU A 19 17.49 -19.75 14.68
CA LEU A 19 17.52 -20.93 13.80
C LEU A 19 18.03 -22.17 14.57
N GLY A 20 17.41 -22.48 15.71
CA GLY A 20 17.59 -23.77 16.39
C GLY A 20 16.85 -24.85 15.61
N THR A 21 17.55 -25.84 15.16
CA THR A 21 17.13 -27.17 14.63
C THR A 21 15.62 -27.39 14.40
N ALA A 22 15.00 -26.60 13.52
CA ALA A 22 13.72 -26.94 12.96
C ALA A 22 13.96 -28.12 12.00
N THR A 23 13.29 -29.24 12.21
CA THR A 23 13.26 -30.38 11.29
C THR A 23 12.31 -30.12 10.10
N ALA A 24 11.92 -28.89 9.90
CA ALA A 24 11.00 -28.48 8.85
C ALA A 24 11.66 -28.58 7.46
N ASP A 25 10.91 -29.10 6.50
CA ASP A 25 11.35 -29.22 5.11
C ASP A 25 10.83 -28.05 4.28
N SER A 26 11.74 -27.14 3.86
CA SER A 26 11.41 -26.03 2.97
C SER A 26 10.90 -26.48 1.60
N GLY A 27 11.17 -27.73 1.21
CA GLY A 27 10.68 -28.31 -0.04
C GLY A 27 9.16 -28.30 -0.15
N ASN A 28 8.44 -28.39 0.97
CA ASN A 28 6.99 -28.30 0.99
C ASN A 28 6.44 -26.92 0.62
N PHE A 29 7.27 -25.90 0.63
CA PHE A 29 6.91 -24.52 0.32
C PHE A 29 7.56 -24.01 -0.98
N ALA A 30 8.57 -24.69 -1.48
CA ALA A 30 9.37 -24.28 -2.62
C ALA A 30 8.63 -24.46 -3.95
N GLY A 31 8.99 -23.66 -4.94
CA GLY A 31 8.47 -23.74 -6.31
C GLY A 31 7.57 -22.57 -6.71
N PRO A 32 7.04 -22.64 -7.93
CA PRO A 32 6.11 -21.63 -8.43
C PRO A 32 4.75 -21.75 -7.77
N TYR A 33 4.07 -20.63 -7.58
CA TYR A 33 2.74 -20.59 -7.00
C TYR A 33 1.87 -19.49 -7.62
N VAL A 34 0.57 -19.70 -7.55
CA VAL A 34 -0.44 -18.71 -7.88
C VAL A 34 -1.52 -18.71 -6.80
N GLY A 35 -2.21 -17.60 -6.63
CA GLY A 35 -3.30 -17.50 -5.66
C GLY A 35 -4.29 -16.40 -5.99
N ILE A 36 -5.44 -16.51 -5.34
CA ILE A 36 -6.46 -15.47 -5.31
C ILE A 36 -6.54 -14.94 -3.87
N SER A 37 -6.87 -13.68 -3.72
CA SER A 37 -6.92 -13.03 -2.41
C SER A 37 -8.14 -12.15 -2.23
N ILE A 38 -8.51 -11.98 -0.97
CA ILE A 38 -9.46 -10.97 -0.50
C ILE A 38 -8.73 -10.16 0.56
N SER A 39 -8.84 -8.83 0.46
CA SER A 39 -8.15 -7.90 1.34
C SER A 39 -9.10 -6.80 1.81
N GLY A 40 -8.93 -6.38 3.05
CA GLY A 40 -9.47 -5.12 3.55
C GLY A 40 -8.38 -4.05 3.47
N TYR A 41 -8.63 -2.98 2.74
CA TYR A 41 -7.72 -1.86 2.58
C TYR A 41 -8.25 -0.66 3.34
N GLY A 42 -7.46 -0.13 4.27
CA GLY A 42 -7.68 1.17 4.90
C GLY A 42 -6.74 2.19 4.26
N MET A 43 -7.30 3.13 3.54
CA MET A 43 -6.55 4.22 2.90
C MET A 43 -6.62 5.47 3.76
N ALA A 44 -5.52 6.18 3.88
CA ALA A 44 -5.44 7.50 4.46
C ALA A 44 -4.71 8.44 3.50
N LEU A 45 -5.22 9.64 3.38
CA LEU A 45 -4.65 10.73 2.60
C LEU A 45 -4.46 11.91 3.55
N ASP A 46 -3.22 12.16 3.95
CA ASP A 46 -2.88 13.34 4.72
C ASP A 46 -2.58 14.47 3.73
N GLY A 47 -3.59 15.29 3.47
CA GLY A 47 -3.54 16.36 2.48
C GLY A 47 -3.47 17.74 3.11
N GLN A 48 -2.85 18.67 2.38
CA GLN A 48 -2.87 20.11 2.65
C GLN A 48 -3.32 20.83 1.38
N SER A 49 -4.27 21.73 1.51
CA SER A 49 -4.63 22.69 0.48
C SER A 49 -4.12 24.06 0.86
N SER A 50 -3.52 24.76 -0.08
CA SER A 50 -3.04 26.12 0.09
C SER A 50 -3.66 27.00 -1.00
N SER A 51 -4.36 28.04 -0.59
CA SER A 51 -4.96 29.02 -1.48
C SER A 51 -4.26 30.38 -1.28
N THR A 52 -3.69 30.92 -2.36
CA THR A 52 -3.09 32.25 -2.34
C THR A 52 -3.93 33.18 -3.19
N SER A 53 -4.51 34.21 -2.58
CA SER A 53 -5.25 35.29 -3.26
C SER A 53 -4.47 36.56 -3.23
N THR A 54 -4.46 37.29 -4.36
CA THR A 54 -3.85 38.64 -4.48
C THR A 54 -4.99 39.63 -4.55
N ASP A 55 -4.95 40.67 -3.71
CA ASP A 55 -5.94 41.73 -3.72
C ASP A 55 -5.91 42.48 -5.08
N VAL A 56 -7.07 43.05 -5.46
CA VAL A 56 -7.27 43.79 -6.71
C VAL A 56 -6.30 44.97 -6.85
N ALA A 57 -5.77 45.47 -5.72
CA ALA A 57 -4.74 46.53 -5.68
C ALA A 57 -3.30 46.01 -5.90
N GLY A 58 -3.09 44.69 -5.92
CA GLY A 58 -1.78 44.08 -6.19
C GLY A 58 -0.79 44.05 -5.00
N ASP A 59 -1.21 44.48 -3.83
CA ASP A 59 -0.27 44.77 -2.72
C ASP A 59 -0.38 43.75 -1.55
N ALA A 60 -1.40 42.91 -1.46
CA ALA A 60 -1.54 41.92 -0.38
C ALA A 60 -1.73 40.51 -0.91
N GLN A 61 -0.83 39.59 -0.54
CA GLN A 61 -1.01 38.17 -0.72
C GLN A 61 -1.50 37.58 0.59
N VAL A 62 -2.67 36.95 0.56
CA VAL A 62 -3.19 36.15 1.67
C VAL A 62 -3.08 34.69 1.29
N THR A 63 -2.36 33.91 2.10
CA THR A 63 -2.25 32.46 1.93
C THR A 63 -2.99 31.81 3.09
N GLU A 64 -4.01 31.05 2.77
CA GLU A 64 -4.71 30.18 3.71
C GLU A 64 -4.27 28.73 3.46
N THR A 65 -4.06 27.99 4.52
CA THR A 65 -3.65 26.58 4.45
C THR A 65 -4.59 25.76 5.32
N ASP A 66 -5.27 24.80 4.70
CA ASP A 66 -6.18 23.89 5.37
C ASP A 66 -5.65 22.46 5.34
N GLU A 67 -5.79 21.73 6.44
CA GLU A 67 -5.54 20.31 6.50
C GLU A 67 -6.75 19.54 5.99
N VAL A 68 -6.51 18.59 5.08
CA VAL A 68 -7.56 17.78 4.45
C VAL A 68 -7.28 16.29 4.72
N PRO A 69 -7.54 15.81 5.95
CA PRO A 69 -7.41 14.38 6.23
C PRO A 69 -8.62 13.65 5.66
N VAL A 70 -8.39 12.66 4.80
CA VAL A 70 -9.44 11.80 4.24
C VAL A 70 -9.05 10.34 4.41
N GLY A 71 -10.01 9.49 4.77
CA GLY A 71 -9.80 8.06 4.92
C GLY A 71 -10.98 7.25 4.42
N ALA A 72 -10.71 6.08 3.86
CA ALA A 72 -11.71 5.12 3.44
C ALA A 72 -11.24 3.69 3.70
N THR A 73 -12.21 2.79 3.94
CA THR A 73 -11.95 1.36 4.02
C THR A 73 -12.76 0.64 2.95
N THR A 74 -12.11 -0.23 2.17
CA THR A 74 -12.77 -0.96 1.10
C THR A 74 -12.26 -2.41 1.03
N PRO A 75 -13.15 -3.40 0.79
CA PRO A 75 -12.74 -4.74 0.44
C PRO A 75 -12.32 -4.79 -1.03
N ILE A 76 -11.20 -5.45 -1.31
CA ILE A 76 -10.67 -5.65 -2.66
C ILE A 76 -10.28 -7.11 -2.83
N SER A 77 -10.48 -7.63 -4.05
CA SER A 77 -10.00 -8.95 -4.44
C SER A 77 -8.77 -8.84 -5.33
N GLY A 78 -7.96 -9.89 -5.40
CA GLY A 78 -6.76 -9.86 -6.21
C GLY A 78 -6.21 -11.22 -6.56
N PHE A 79 -5.10 -11.16 -7.27
CA PHE A 79 -4.30 -12.30 -7.70
C PHE A 79 -2.87 -12.13 -7.21
N GLU A 80 -2.24 -13.25 -6.89
CA GLU A 80 -0.81 -13.31 -6.61
C GLU A 80 -0.15 -14.41 -7.42
N ALA A 81 1.09 -14.17 -7.82
CA ALA A 81 1.94 -15.17 -8.44
C ALA A 81 3.38 -14.96 -7.99
N GLY A 82 4.13 -16.05 -7.86
CA GLY A 82 5.51 -15.96 -7.43
C GLY A 82 6.25 -17.28 -7.48
N TYR A 83 7.47 -17.23 -6.97
CA TYR A 83 8.35 -18.38 -6.85
C TYR A 83 9.03 -18.36 -5.48
N ALA A 84 8.94 -19.46 -4.76
CA ALA A 84 9.63 -19.67 -3.49
C ALA A 84 10.93 -20.43 -3.71
N ILE A 85 12.05 -19.75 -3.47
CA ILE A 85 13.43 -20.25 -3.68
C ILE A 85 13.93 -20.80 -2.35
N PRO A 86 14.23 -22.11 -2.22
CA PRO A 86 14.79 -22.65 -0.99
C PRO A 86 16.27 -22.19 -0.83
N LEU A 87 16.58 -21.59 0.31
CA LEU A 87 17.92 -21.17 0.69
C LEU A 87 18.56 -22.12 1.71
N GLY A 88 17.79 -23.06 2.23
CA GLY A 88 18.20 -24.06 3.22
C GLY A 88 17.01 -24.87 3.67
N SER A 89 17.16 -25.73 4.68
CA SER A 89 16.07 -26.59 5.16
C SER A 89 14.91 -25.83 5.77
N ALA A 90 15.15 -24.67 6.38
CA ALA A 90 14.12 -23.90 7.10
C ALA A 90 13.93 -22.48 6.54
N VAL A 91 14.61 -22.10 5.47
CA VAL A 91 14.58 -20.72 4.94
C VAL A 91 14.29 -20.73 3.45
N LEU A 92 13.38 -19.86 3.03
CA LEU A 92 13.09 -19.58 1.62
C LEU A 92 13.19 -18.07 1.36
N LEU A 93 13.35 -17.74 0.09
CA LEU A 93 13.13 -16.40 -0.42
C LEU A 93 11.97 -16.46 -1.43
N ASP A 94 10.84 -15.88 -1.09
CA ASP A 94 9.76 -15.69 -2.05
C ASP A 94 10.01 -14.43 -2.89
N VAL A 95 9.82 -14.56 -4.19
CA VAL A 95 9.79 -13.43 -5.15
C VAL A 95 8.46 -13.50 -5.86
N GLY A 96 7.71 -12.41 -5.86
CA GLY A 96 6.37 -12.45 -6.42
C GLY A 96 5.81 -11.09 -6.80
N ALA A 97 4.60 -11.16 -7.35
CA ALA A 97 3.80 -10.00 -7.72
C ALA A 97 2.37 -10.18 -7.24
N THR A 98 1.71 -9.08 -6.93
CA THR A 98 0.28 -9.03 -6.64
C THR A 98 -0.39 -7.99 -7.53
N TYR A 99 -1.62 -8.30 -7.92
CA TYR A 99 -2.52 -7.39 -8.60
C TYR A 99 -3.85 -7.41 -7.86
N MET A 100 -4.29 -6.24 -7.40
CA MET A 100 -5.53 -6.08 -6.64
C MET A 100 -6.53 -5.33 -7.50
N ASN A 101 -7.62 -6.01 -7.86
CA ASN A 101 -8.70 -5.46 -8.66
C ASN A 101 -9.79 -4.94 -7.72
N GLY A 102 -9.92 -3.64 -7.67
CA GLY A 102 -10.90 -2.94 -6.86
C GLY A 102 -10.66 -1.46 -6.90
N GLU A 103 -11.65 -0.69 -6.47
CA GLU A 103 -11.51 0.75 -6.39
C GLU A 103 -11.79 1.23 -4.97
N ALA A 104 -11.00 2.18 -4.49
CA ALA A 104 -11.27 2.94 -3.29
C ALA A 104 -11.60 4.38 -3.69
N LYS A 105 -12.71 4.89 -3.16
CA LYS A 105 -13.13 6.28 -3.33
C LYS A 105 -12.96 7.02 -2.02
N LEU A 106 -12.37 8.19 -2.12
CA LEU A 106 -12.19 9.15 -1.05
C LEU A 106 -12.88 10.44 -1.48
N ASP A 107 -13.97 10.78 -0.84
CA ASP A 107 -14.74 11.99 -1.15
C ASP A 107 -14.40 13.06 -0.10
N HIS A 108 -14.01 14.23 -0.58
CA HIS A 108 -13.88 15.42 0.24
C HIS A 108 -14.95 16.43 -0.19
N THR A 109 -15.69 16.92 0.81
CA THR A 109 -16.67 18.01 0.63
C THR A 109 -16.27 19.13 1.58
N GLY A 110 -15.76 20.22 1.04
CA GLY A 110 -15.44 21.44 1.79
C GLY A 110 -16.65 22.31 2.02
N ASP A 111 -16.50 23.27 2.92
CA ASP A 111 -17.52 24.30 3.19
C ASP A 111 -17.61 25.32 2.04
N ASP A 112 -18.69 26.14 2.04
CA ASP A 112 -18.96 27.15 0.99
C ASP A 112 -17.87 28.24 0.86
N SER A 113 -17.01 28.38 1.86
CA SER A 113 -15.86 29.29 1.88
C SER A 113 -14.58 28.69 1.28
N ASP A 114 -14.52 27.37 1.09
CA ASP A 114 -13.32 26.69 0.63
C ASP A 114 -13.14 26.82 -0.89
N THR A 115 -11.90 27.00 -1.32
CA THR A 115 -11.54 27.11 -2.74
C THR A 115 -11.64 25.75 -3.45
N VAL A 116 -11.55 24.65 -2.70
CA VAL A 116 -11.70 23.29 -3.18
C VAL A 116 -12.92 22.67 -2.48
N ARG A 117 -14.06 22.68 -3.14
CA ARG A 117 -15.34 22.29 -2.54
C ARG A 117 -15.67 20.83 -2.65
N ASN A 118 -15.43 20.24 -3.81
CA ASN A 118 -15.77 18.84 -4.08
C ASN A 118 -14.63 18.18 -4.82
N VAL A 119 -13.98 17.23 -4.17
CA VAL A 119 -12.94 16.41 -4.78
C VAL A 119 -13.18 14.95 -4.45
N THR A 120 -13.23 14.13 -5.48
CA THR A 120 -13.25 12.68 -5.35
C THR A 120 -11.93 12.12 -5.86
N PHE A 121 -11.22 11.43 -4.99
CA PHE A 121 -10.06 10.61 -5.34
C PHE A 121 -10.52 9.18 -5.53
N LYS A 122 -10.21 8.62 -6.70
CA LYS A 122 -10.40 7.21 -7.00
C LYS A 122 -9.03 6.58 -7.16
N ILE A 123 -8.77 5.53 -6.40
CA ILE A 123 -7.54 4.75 -6.48
C ILE A 123 -7.93 3.35 -6.90
N ASP A 124 -7.33 2.85 -7.98
CA ASP A 124 -7.61 1.54 -8.54
C ASP A 124 -6.33 0.88 -9.08
N ASP A 125 -6.46 -0.35 -9.58
CA ASP A 125 -5.38 -1.13 -10.21
C ASP A 125 -4.07 -1.18 -9.38
N LEU A 126 -4.21 -1.56 -8.09
CA LEU A 126 -3.06 -1.68 -7.21
C LEU A 126 -2.22 -2.90 -7.61
N ARG A 127 -0.96 -2.67 -7.90
CA ARG A 127 0.01 -3.70 -8.29
C ARG A 127 1.28 -3.59 -7.47
N SER A 128 1.87 -4.72 -7.11
CA SER A 128 3.14 -4.71 -6.41
C SER A 128 4.03 -5.88 -6.83
N ILE A 129 5.34 -5.63 -6.78
CA ILE A 129 6.37 -6.65 -6.85
C ILE A 129 7.09 -6.71 -5.51
N TYR A 130 7.48 -7.89 -5.06
CA TYR A 130 8.02 -8.05 -3.72
C TYR A 130 9.03 -9.18 -3.61
N ILE A 131 9.79 -9.08 -2.55
CA ILE A 131 10.58 -10.19 -1.99
C ILE A 131 10.07 -10.47 -0.57
N ALA A 132 10.10 -11.73 -0.15
CA ALA A 132 9.69 -12.11 1.19
C ALA A 132 10.58 -13.23 1.75
N PRO A 133 11.57 -12.87 2.57
CA PRO A 133 12.27 -13.87 3.40
C PRO A 133 11.26 -14.62 4.25
N THR A 134 11.31 -15.95 4.16
CA THR A 134 10.32 -16.86 4.76
C THR A 134 11.03 -17.87 5.64
N LEU A 135 10.58 -18.00 6.88
CA LEU A 135 11.02 -18.98 7.84
C LEU A 135 10.00 -20.12 7.94
N VAL A 136 10.44 -21.32 7.65
CA VAL A 136 9.62 -22.54 7.78
C VAL A 136 9.68 -23.02 9.22
N LEU A 137 8.51 -23.11 9.86
CA LEU A 137 8.37 -23.50 11.25
C LEU A 137 8.05 -25.00 11.41
N SER A 138 7.34 -25.56 10.43
CA SER A 138 6.98 -26.98 10.36
C SER A 138 6.75 -27.37 8.90
N ASP A 139 6.49 -28.63 8.62
CA ASP A 139 6.21 -29.13 7.27
C ASP A 139 4.97 -28.46 6.62
N THR A 140 4.12 -27.81 7.41
CA THR A 140 2.88 -27.19 6.95
C THR A 140 2.80 -25.68 7.21
N SER A 141 3.68 -25.09 8.01
CA SER A 141 3.55 -23.70 8.45
C SER A 141 4.84 -22.90 8.30
N SER A 142 4.71 -21.70 7.79
CA SER A 142 5.81 -20.76 7.67
C SER A 142 5.37 -19.32 8.01
N LEU A 143 6.34 -18.50 8.39
CA LEU A 143 6.18 -17.05 8.59
C LEU A 143 7.08 -16.31 7.63
N TYR A 144 6.65 -15.15 7.18
CA TYR A 144 7.44 -14.30 6.28
C TYR A 144 7.31 -12.82 6.61
N ILE A 145 8.30 -12.10 6.13
CA ILE A 145 8.29 -10.63 6.08
C ILE A 145 8.39 -10.26 4.61
N LYS A 146 7.61 -9.26 4.20
CA LYS A 146 7.53 -8.81 2.80
C LYS A 146 8.06 -7.40 2.69
N ALA A 147 8.84 -7.16 1.66
CA ALA A 147 9.25 -5.83 1.22
C ALA A 147 9.03 -5.73 -0.30
N GLY A 148 8.44 -4.63 -0.76
CA GLY A 148 8.10 -4.49 -2.17
C GLY A 148 7.95 -3.05 -2.64
N LEU A 149 7.77 -2.93 -3.94
CA LEU A 149 7.40 -1.69 -4.62
C LEU A 149 5.97 -1.83 -5.11
N SER A 150 5.17 -0.80 -4.89
CA SER A 150 3.76 -0.76 -5.28
C SER A 150 3.46 0.44 -6.15
N GLU A 151 2.55 0.23 -7.07
CA GLU A 151 1.97 1.27 -7.91
C GLU A 151 0.45 1.18 -7.84
N ALA A 152 -0.23 2.31 -8.00
CA ALA A 152 -1.67 2.40 -8.13
C ALA A 152 -2.06 3.51 -9.08
N ASP A 153 -3.15 3.32 -9.81
CA ASP A 153 -3.68 4.35 -10.69
C ASP A 153 -4.58 5.29 -9.88
N VAL A 154 -4.47 6.60 -10.15
CA VAL A 154 -5.25 7.63 -9.47
C VAL A 154 -6.02 8.44 -10.48
N THR A 155 -7.32 8.50 -10.28
CA THR A 155 -8.21 9.40 -11.01
C THR A 155 -8.80 10.40 -10.03
N VAL A 156 -8.68 11.69 -10.35
CA VAL A 156 -9.27 12.75 -9.56
C VAL A 156 -10.36 13.45 -10.36
N SER A 157 -11.52 13.59 -9.77
CA SER A 157 -12.62 14.38 -10.30
C SER A 157 -12.96 15.54 -9.36
N GLY A 158 -13.45 16.66 -9.92
CA GLY A 158 -13.77 17.87 -9.18
C GLY A 158 -12.84 19.03 -9.51
N ASP A 159 -12.56 19.84 -8.51
CA ASP A 159 -11.95 21.18 -8.66
C ASP A 159 -10.42 21.16 -8.78
N ILE A 160 -9.79 19.99 -8.78
CA ILE A 160 -8.33 19.86 -8.94
C ILE A 160 -7.95 19.04 -10.18
N THR A 161 -6.72 19.19 -10.64
CA THR A 161 -6.16 18.40 -11.73
C THR A 161 -5.73 17.02 -11.21
N SER A 162 -5.85 15.99 -12.05
CA SER A 162 -5.39 14.64 -11.70
C SER A 162 -3.87 14.63 -11.49
N PRO A 163 -3.39 14.08 -10.35
CA PRO A 163 -1.97 13.84 -10.15
C PRO A 163 -1.48 12.69 -11.06
N ALA A 164 -0.17 12.44 -11.03
CA ALA A 164 0.40 11.24 -11.61
C ALA A 164 0.02 9.99 -10.80
N ASN A 165 0.19 8.80 -11.41
CA ASN A 165 -0.01 7.53 -10.71
C ASN A 165 0.84 7.45 -9.44
N LEU A 166 0.30 6.75 -8.43
CA LEU A 166 1.02 6.52 -7.18
C LEU A 166 2.11 5.48 -7.37
N SER A 167 3.27 5.75 -6.78
CA SER A 167 4.32 4.76 -6.59
C SER A 167 4.81 4.80 -5.15
N GLY A 168 5.16 3.66 -4.57
CA GLY A 168 5.49 3.61 -3.15
C GLY A 168 6.19 2.33 -2.73
N GLN A 169 6.44 2.23 -1.43
CA GLN A 169 7.06 1.08 -0.79
C GLN A 169 6.05 0.33 0.06
N THR A 170 6.02 -0.98 -0.09
CA THR A 170 5.14 -1.86 0.69
C THR A 170 5.96 -2.72 1.63
N TRP A 171 5.48 -2.83 2.86
CA TRP A 171 6.01 -3.69 3.91
C TRP A 171 4.88 -4.54 4.46
N GLY A 172 5.16 -5.78 4.76
CA GLY A 172 4.17 -6.69 5.31
C GLY A 172 4.80 -7.83 6.08
N MET A 173 3.96 -8.54 6.79
CA MET A 173 4.28 -9.81 7.44
C MET A 173 3.09 -10.73 7.36
N GLY A 174 3.37 -12.02 7.35
CA GLY A 174 2.30 -12.98 7.27
C GLY A 174 2.73 -14.40 7.55
N SER A 175 1.76 -15.29 7.39
CA SER A 175 1.96 -16.73 7.48
C SER A 175 1.48 -17.42 6.21
N ARG A 176 2.09 -18.56 5.91
CA ARG A 176 1.60 -19.50 4.89
C ARG A 176 1.41 -20.86 5.54
N THR A 177 0.22 -21.43 5.37
CA THR A 177 -0.08 -22.82 5.75
C THR A 177 -0.30 -23.61 4.48
N VAL A 178 0.53 -24.63 4.27
CA VAL A 178 0.40 -25.57 3.15
C VAL A 178 -0.49 -26.72 3.60
N LEU A 179 -1.47 -27.02 2.77
CA LEU A 179 -2.36 -28.17 2.89
C LEU A 179 -1.90 -29.29 1.97
N ASP A 180 -2.59 -30.41 2.02
CA ASP A 180 -2.34 -31.51 1.10
C ASP A 180 -2.54 -31.08 -0.36
N ASN A 181 -1.83 -31.73 -1.27
CA ASN A 181 -1.95 -31.52 -2.72
C ASN A 181 -1.50 -30.13 -3.23
N GLY A 182 -0.62 -29.43 -2.51
CA GLY A 182 -0.05 -28.17 -2.97
C GLY A 182 -0.93 -26.93 -2.77
N ILE A 183 -2.12 -27.09 -2.18
CA ILE A 183 -2.97 -25.97 -1.79
C ILE A 183 -2.35 -25.27 -0.58
N PHE A 184 -2.41 -23.95 -0.54
CA PHE A 184 -2.00 -23.18 0.63
C PHE A 184 -2.99 -22.06 0.97
N ILE A 185 -3.00 -21.70 2.24
CA ILE A 185 -3.64 -20.49 2.74
C ILE A 185 -2.53 -19.54 3.20
N ARG A 186 -2.63 -18.28 2.81
CA ARG A 186 -1.73 -17.21 3.23
C ARG A 186 -2.53 -16.14 3.95
N THR A 187 -2.02 -15.67 5.08
CA THR A 187 -2.54 -14.48 5.76
C THR A 187 -1.45 -13.43 5.81
N GLU A 188 -1.78 -12.18 5.59
CA GLU A 188 -0.83 -11.08 5.55
C GLU A 188 -1.46 -9.81 6.14
N ALA A 189 -0.66 -9.05 6.87
CA ALA A 189 -0.96 -7.67 7.20
C ALA A 189 0.20 -6.80 6.74
N GLY A 190 -0.10 -5.64 6.19
CA GLY A 190 0.92 -4.78 5.63
C GLY A 190 0.53 -3.33 5.54
N TYR A 191 1.50 -2.54 5.09
CA TYR A 191 1.41 -1.11 4.94
C TYR A 191 2.17 -0.66 3.70
N THR A 192 1.55 0.22 2.92
CA THR A 192 2.16 0.87 1.76
C THR A 192 2.21 2.36 2.00
N GLU A 193 3.39 2.94 1.82
CA GLU A 193 3.63 4.38 1.84
C GLU A 193 3.90 4.81 0.40
N TYR A 194 3.02 5.62 -0.15
CA TYR A 194 3.18 6.16 -1.49
C TYR A 194 3.95 7.47 -1.46
N ASN A 195 4.58 7.80 -2.57
CA ASN A 195 5.21 9.12 -2.75
C ASN A 195 4.16 10.22 -2.73
N GLY A 196 4.54 11.38 -2.22
CA GLY A 196 3.66 12.54 -2.18
C GLY A 196 3.17 12.92 -3.57
N ILE A 197 1.92 13.32 -3.64
CA ILE A 197 1.27 13.83 -4.85
C ILE A 197 1.06 15.33 -4.72
N ALA A 198 1.13 16.02 -5.84
CA ALA A 198 0.81 17.45 -5.95
C ALA A 198 -0.19 17.65 -7.08
N ALA A 199 -1.17 18.51 -6.84
CA ALA A 199 -2.19 18.87 -7.81
C ALA A 199 -2.47 20.38 -7.73
N HIS A 200 -3.07 20.92 -8.78
CA HIS A 200 -3.44 22.32 -8.86
C HIS A 200 -4.95 22.45 -9.03
N GLY A 201 -5.55 23.48 -8.42
CA GLY A 201 -6.96 23.81 -8.59
C GLY A 201 -7.31 24.11 -10.04
N LYS A 202 -8.41 23.55 -10.52
CA LYS A 202 -9.02 23.96 -11.79
C LYS A 202 -9.74 25.28 -11.56
N GLY A 203 -9.43 26.30 -12.35
CA GLY A 203 -10.04 27.61 -12.21
C GLY A 203 -9.16 28.63 -11.48
N SER A 204 -7.91 28.29 -11.23
CA SER A 204 -6.91 29.29 -10.82
C SER A 204 -6.92 30.44 -11.80
N THR A 205 -7.27 31.61 -11.32
CA THR A 205 -7.16 32.86 -12.07
C THR A 205 -5.81 33.50 -11.73
N ILE A 206 -5.43 34.54 -12.45
CA ILE A 206 -4.21 35.31 -12.15
C ILE A 206 -4.23 35.85 -10.70
N GLN A 207 -5.39 35.95 -10.08
CA GLN A 207 -5.61 36.47 -8.73
C GLN A 207 -5.72 35.41 -7.63
N THR A 208 -5.96 34.13 -8.00
CA THR A 208 -6.08 33.04 -7.01
C THR A 208 -5.41 31.78 -7.54
N THR A 209 -4.44 31.27 -6.82
CA THR A 209 -3.75 30.02 -7.12
C THR A 209 -3.98 29.03 -5.98
N THR A 210 -4.54 27.87 -6.28
CA THR A 210 -4.71 26.80 -5.31
C THR A 210 -3.73 25.67 -5.61
N ALA A 211 -2.96 25.28 -4.61
CA ALA A 211 -2.08 24.13 -4.65
C ALA A 211 -2.56 23.10 -3.63
N PHE A 212 -2.54 21.83 -4.01
CA PHE A 212 -2.85 20.72 -3.16
C PHE A 212 -1.65 19.76 -3.12
N SER A 213 -1.30 19.30 -1.93
CA SER A 213 -0.30 18.25 -1.73
C SER A 213 -0.83 17.23 -0.74
N ALA A 214 -0.51 15.95 -0.97
CA ALA A 214 -0.91 14.88 -0.06
C ALA A 214 0.09 13.73 -0.05
N GLU A 215 0.16 13.03 1.08
CA GLU A 215 0.95 11.82 1.29
C GLU A 215 -0.01 10.63 1.47
N PRO A 216 -0.27 9.86 0.40
CA PRO A 216 -1.17 8.71 0.48
C PRO A 216 -0.51 7.54 1.20
N SER A 217 -1.27 6.85 2.02
CA SER A 217 -0.84 5.61 2.66
C SER A 217 -1.97 4.59 2.73
N VAL A 218 -1.59 3.32 2.78
CA VAL A 218 -2.54 2.19 2.82
C VAL A 218 -2.09 1.19 3.86
N ALA A 219 -2.96 0.87 4.81
CA ALA A 219 -2.83 -0.31 5.66
C ALA A 219 -3.78 -1.40 5.16
N TYR A 220 -3.34 -2.65 5.16
CA TYR A 220 -4.17 -3.75 4.68
C TYR A 220 -4.04 -5.02 5.50
N GLY A 221 -5.13 -5.80 5.50
CA GLY A 221 -5.14 -7.19 5.92
C GLY A 221 -5.66 -8.07 4.77
N GLN A 222 -4.98 -9.19 4.50
CA GLN A 222 -5.25 -10.05 3.35
C GLN A 222 -5.31 -11.51 3.74
N VAL A 223 -6.22 -12.24 3.10
CA VAL A 223 -6.25 -13.71 3.10
C VAL A 223 -6.20 -14.18 1.66
N SER A 224 -5.32 -15.14 1.37
CA SER A 224 -5.19 -15.74 0.05
C SER A 224 -5.37 -17.26 0.12
N LEU A 225 -5.94 -17.80 -0.94
CA LEU A 225 -5.96 -19.22 -1.24
C LEU A 225 -5.16 -19.45 -2.53
N GLY A 226 -4.18 -20.32 -2.47
CA GLY A 226 -3.31 -20.54 -3.62
C GLY A 226 -2.96 -21.99 -3.85
N PHE A 227 -2.26 -22.22 -4.93
CA PHE A 227 -1.75 -23.51 -5.35
C PHE A 227 -0.27 -23.40 -5.73
N ARG A 228 0.51 -24.34 -5.26
CA ARG A 228 1.94 -24.51 -5.56
C ARG A 228 2.10 -25.73 -6.48
N PHE A 229 2.91 -25.54 -7.51
CA PHE A 229 3.21 -26.57 -8.51
C PHE A 229 4.43 -27.41 -8.13
#